data_ebfde4c4469f86a6e4e54cf1ff3a6be4
#
_entry.id   ebfde4c4469f86a6e4e54cf1ff3a6be4
#
_cell.length_a   1.000
_cell.length_b   1.000
_cell.length_c   1.000
_cell.angle_alpha   90.00
_cell.angle_beta   90.00
_cell.angle_gamma   90.00
#
_symmetry.space_group_name_H-M   'P 1'
#
loop_
_entity.id
_entity.type
_entity.pdbx_description
1 polymer ?
#
loop_
_entity_poly.entity_id
_entity_poly.type
_entity_poly.pdbx_seq_one_letter_code
_entity_poly.pdbx_strand_id
1 'polypeptide(L)'
;PGIGLIGIGGDKKSAALVADIAEQNMHVMHYGEALGGYYPIKEKDQFDIEYWSLEQAKIKKTNISLIRGKTVLITGAGGIIGREIAKVFNGQGANIVLVDKDLKSLQETHKLMNSNSIILQSDLTDSTAPKLITNSCLQNFGGIDILISNAGYALESSILDLDITTLKES
;
A
#
# COMPACT_ATOMS: atom_id res chain seq x y z
N PRO A 1 3.73 -28.48 0.23
CA PRO A 1 3.43 -28.87 -1.13
C PRO A 1 1.93 -28.69 -1.39
N GLY A 2 1.57 -28.02 -2.51
CA GLY A 2 0.18 -27.84 -2.90
C GLY A 2 -0.48 -26.50 -2.50
N ILE A 3 0.22 -25.60 -1.81
CA ILE A 3 -0.31 -24.26 -1.45
C ILE A 3 0.04 -23.22 -2.53
N GLY A 4 1.16 -23.37 -3.22
CA GLY A 4 1.65 -22.43 -4.21
C GLY A 4 2.92 -21.71 -3.75
N LEU A 5 3.21 -20.58 -4.39
CA LEU A 5 4.39 -19.75 -4.16
C LEU A 5 3.98 -18.43 -3.51
N ILE A 6 4.77 -17.94 -2.58
CA ILE A 6 4.57 -16.65 -1.91
C ILE A 6 5.77 -15.76 -2.20
N GLY A 7 5.54 -14.66 -2.93
CA GLY A 7 6.53 -13.61 -3.15
C GLY A 7 6.62 -12.68 -1.94
N ILE A 8 7.84 -12.40 -1.47
CA ILE A 8 8.11 -11.46 -0.37
C ILE A 8 8.94 -10.30 -0.93
N GLY A 9 8.57 -9.08 -0.58
CA GLY A 9 9.27 -7.87 -1.01
C GLY A 9 9.10 -6.72 -0.03
N GLY A 10 9.89 -5.67 -0.17
CA GLY A 10 9.82 -4.46 0.66
C GLY A 10 8.58 -3.59 0.41
N ASP A 11 7.87 -3.82 -0.68
CA ASP A 11 6.59 -3.22 -1.05
C ASP A 11 5.78 -4.19 -1.94
N LYS A 12 4.49 -3.88 -2.17
CA LYS A 12 3.58 -4.71 -2.97
C LYS A 12 4.12 -5.00 -4.38
N LYS A 13 4.73 -4.01 -5.02
CA LYS A 13 5.29 -4.15 -6.38
C LYS A 13 6.46 -5.12 -6.40
N SER A 14 7.37 -4.99 -5.44
CA SER A 14 8.52 -5.89 -5.30
C SER A 14 8.08 -7.33 -4.99
N ALA A 15 7.08 -7.51 -4.13
CA ALA A 15 6.53 -8.82 -3.80
C ALA A 15 5.89 -9.49 -5.03
N ALA A 16 5.10 -8.74 -5.80
CA ALA A 16 4.50 -9.22 -7.06
C ALA A 16 5.59 -9.61 -8.07
N LEU A 17 6.61 -8.76 -8.24
CA LEU A 17 7.72 -9.03 -9.16
C LEU A 17 8.46 -10.34 -8.80
N VAL A 18 8.69 -10.57 -7.50
CA VAL A 18 9.31 -11.83 -7.03
C VAL A 18 8.43 -13.04 -7.38
N ALA A 19 7.11 -12.94 -7.20
CA ALA A 19 6.18 -14.01 -7.55
C ALA A 19 6.17 -14.28 -9.07
N ASP A 20 6.11 -13.23 -9.89
CA ASP A 20 6.12 -13.33 -11.36
C ASP A 20 7.41 -13.98 -11.87
N ILE A 21 8.57 -13.56 -11.35
CA ILE A 21 9.88 -14.16 -11.72
C ILE A 21 9.93 -15.65 -11.33
N ALA A 22 9.43 -15.98 -10.15
CA ALA A 22 9.44 -17.37 -9.70
C ALA A 22 8.48 -18.24 -10.52
N GLU A 23 7.32 -17.72 -10.94
CA GLU A 23 6.41 -18.42 -11.86
C GLU A 23 7.09 -18.68 -13.22
N GLN A 24 7.76 -17.70 -13.80
CA GLN A 24 8.52 -17.86 -15.04
C GLN A 24 9.63 -18.91 -14.88
N ASN A 25 10.36 -18.91 -13.78
CA ASN A 25 11.38 -19.92 -13.52
C ASN A 25 10.78 -21.33 -13.44
N MET A 26 9.61 -21.51 -12.83
CA MET A 26 8.93 -22.81 -12.80
C MET A 26 8.57 -23.28 -14.21
N HIS A 27 8.12 -22.41 -15.10
CA HIS A 27 7.88 -22.76 -16.49
C HIS A 27 9.17 -23.18 -17.21
N VAL A 28 10.26 -22.44 -17.03
CA VAL A 28 11.57 -22.78 -17.62
C VAL A 28 12.06 -24.14 -17.13
N MET A 29 11.95 -24.40 -15.82
CA MET A 29 12.29 -25.70 -15.23
C MET A 29 11.45 -26.85 -15.82
N HIS A 30 10.12 -26.65 -15.89
CA HIS A 30 9.19 -27.65 -16.42
C HIS A 30 9.49 -28.00 -17.89
N TYR A 31 9.71 -26.99 -18.75
CA TYR A 31 10.05 -27.22 -20.15
C TYR A 31 11.48 -27.77 -20.32
N GLY A 32 12.42 -27.33 -19.49
CA GLY A 32 13.78 -27.87 -19.48
C GLY A 32 13.80 -29.35 -19.17
N GLU A 33 13.05 -29.82 -18.17
CA GLU A 33 12.91 -31.24 -17.84
C GLU A 33 12.30 -32.02 -19.01
N ALA A 34 11.30 -31.47 -19.69
CA ALA A 34 10.68 -32.12 -20.86
C ALA A 34 11.62 -32.22 -22.08
N LEU A 35 12.63 -31.34 -22.17
CA LEU A 35 13.61 -31.30 -23.28
C LEU A 35 14.90 -32.09 -22.98
N GLY A 36 15.02 -32.75 -21.86
CA GLY A 36 16.18 -33.58 -21.54
C GLY A 36 16.90 -33.22 -20.24
N GLY A 37 16.32 -32.34 -19.43
CA GLY A 37 16.78 -32.00 -18.09
C GLY A 37 17.01 -30.48 -17.91
N TYR A 38 16.70 -30.02 -16.72
CA TYR A 38 16.99 -28.65 -16.28
C TYR A 38 18.28 -28.64 -15.45
N TYR A 39 19.25 -27.86 -15.89
CA TYR A 39 20.53 -27.73 -15.19
C TYR A 39 20.73 -26.24 -14.81
N PRO A 40 20.66 -25.90 -13.52
CA PRO A 40 20.92 -24.51 -13.10
C PRO A 40 22.39 -24.16 -13.33
N ILE A 41 22.67 -22.87 -13.52
CA ILE A 41 24.03 -22.36 -13.56
C ILE A 41 24.73 -22.63 -12.23
N LYS A 42 26.06 -22.78 -12.26
CA LYS A 42 26.84 -23.01 -11.04
C LYS A 42 26.78 -21.75 -10.14
N GLU A 43 26.79 -21.97 -8.85
CA GLU A 43 26.76 -20.91 -7.85
C GLU A 43 27.85 -19.84 -8.05
N LYS A 44 29.06 -20.28 -8.47
CA LYS A 44 30.16 -19.38 -8.83
C LYS A 44 29.79 -18.46 -10.01
N ASP A 45 29.21 -19.02 -11.06
CA ASP A 45 28.86 -18.26 -12.25
C ASP A 45 27.72 -17.26 -11.95
N GLN A 46 26.77 -17.67 -11.09
CA GLN A 46 25.72 -16.78 -10.59
C GLN A 46 26.32 -15.64 -9.79
N PHE A 47 27.27 -15.90 -8.89
CA PHE A 47 27.95 -14.86 -8.12
C PHE A 47 28.69 -13.87 -9.03
N ASP A 48 29.46 -14.38 -10.01
CA ASP A 48 30.23 -13.55 -10.95
C ASP A 48 29.32 -12.60 -11.76
N ILE A 49 28.12 -13.05 -12.14
CA ILE A 49 27.11 -12.23 -12.84
C ILE A 49 26.51 -11.18 -11.93
N GLU A 50 26.05 -11.58 -10.73
CA GLU A 50 25.37 -10.66 -9.79
C GLU A 50 26.29 -9.56 -9.27
N TYR A 51 27.57 -9.85 -9.06
CA TYR A 51 28.55 -8.90 -8.50
C TYR A 51 29.42 -8.25 -9.60
N TRP A 52 29.06 -8.41 -10.86
CA TRP A 52 29.72 -7.69 -11.92
C TRP A 52 29.59 -6.17 -11.75
N SER A 53 30.70 -5.44 -11.89
CA SER A 53 30.79 -4.01 -11.58
C SER A 53 29.75 -3.14 -12.32
N LEU A 54 29.39 -3.50 -13.55
CA LEU A 54 28.37 -2.80 -14.34
C LEU A 54 26.94 -3.04 -13.79
N GLU A 55 26.65 -4.23 -13.30
CA GLU A 55 25.36 -4.52 -12.65
C GLU A 55 25.26 -3.78 -11.31
N GLN A 56 26.30 -3.79 -10.51
CA GLN A 56 26.36 -3.04 -9.26
C GLN A 56 26.23 -1.53 -9.46
N ALA A 57 26.75 -0.97 -10.57
CA ALA A 57 26.61 0.44 -10.92
C ALA A 57 25.16 0.85 -11.26
N LYS A 58 24.34 -0.11 -11.73
CA LYS A 58 22.90 0.12 -11.99
C LYS A 58 22.06 0.21 -10.72
N ILE A 59 22.56 -0.38 -9.63
CA ILE A 59 21.86 -0.34 -8.33
C ILE A 59 22.08 1.05 -7.73
N LYS A 60 21.14 1.97 -8.00
CA LYS A 60 21.15 3.28 -7.35
C LYS A 60 20.97 3.09 -5.85
N LYS A 61 21.92 3.61 -5.07
CA LYS A 61 21.74 3.78 -3.62
C LYS A 61 20.65 4.83 -3.39
N THR A 62 19.40 4.41 -3.36
CA THR A 62 18.30 5.26 -2.95
C THR A 62 18.21 5.24 -1.42
N ASN A 63 18.18 6.41 -0.80
CA ASN A 63 17.78 6.50 0.60
C ASN A 63 16.34 6.02 0.69
N ILE A 64 16.18 4.80 1.20
CA ILE A 64 14.85 4.19 1.36
C ILE A 64 14.19 4.86 2.56
N SER A 65 13.06 5.54 2.34
CA SER A 65 12.27 6.10 3.43
C SER A 65 11.79 4.99 4.39
N LEU A 66 11.82 5.27 5.71
CA LEU A 66 11.34 4.35 6.75
C LEU A 66 9.86 3.99 6.61
N ILE A 67 9.09 4.82 5.90
CA ILE A 67 7.65 4.59 5.66
C ILE A 67 7.35 3.98 4.29
N ARG A 68 8.38 3.67 3.50
CA ARG A 68 8.19 2.98 2.22
C ARG A 68 7.55 1.60 2.45
N GLY A 69 6.47 1.34 1.73
CA GLY A 69 5.70 0.10 1.85
C GLY A 69 4.78 0.02 3.07
N LYS A 70 4.86 0.97 4.01
CA LYS A 70 3.93 1.07 5.14
C LYS A 70 2.54 1.45 4.65
N THR A 71 1.51 0.88 5.26
CA THR A 71 0.12 1.20 4.95
C THR A 71 -0.39 2.29 5.87
N VAL A 72 -0.74 3.42 5.27
CA VAL A 72 -1.24 4.63 5.96
C VAL A 72 -2.71 4.82 5.65
N LEU A 73 -3.56 4.69 6.65
CA LEU A 73 -4.99 4.95 6.60
C LEU A 73 -5.25 6.40 7.02
N ILE A 74 -5.90 7.18 6.16
CA ILE A 74 -6.20 8.61 6.40
C ILE A 74 -7.70 8.81 6.32
N THR A 75 -8.32 9.26 7.40
CA THR A 75 -9.73 9.66 7.44
C THR A 75 -9.87 11.14 7.07
N GLY A 76 -11.01 11.53 6.47
CA GLY A 76 -11.20 12.89 5.97
C GLY A 76 -10.24 13.26 4.83
N ALA A 77 -9.85 12.24 4.04
CA ALA A 77 -8.83 12.37 2.99
C ALA A 77 -9.28 13.17 1.77
N GLY A 78 -10.57 13.44 1.62
CA GLY A 78 -11.12 14.35 0.62
C GLY A 78 -10.90 15.84 0.97
N GLY A 79 -10.73 16.16 2.27
CA GLY A 79 -10.48 17.50 2.76
C GLY A 79 -9.06 18.01 2.44
N ILE A 80 -8.87 19.33 2.60
CA ILE A 80 -7.60 19.99 2.26
C ILE A 80 -6.44 19.41 3.07
N ILE A 81 -6.60 19.27 4.40
CA ILE A 81 -5.55 18.75 5.29
C ILE A 81 -5.25 17.29 4.98
N GLY A 82 -6.29 16.42 4.89
CA GLY A 82 -6.14 15.02 4.59
C GLY A 82 -5.44 14.76 3.25
N ARG A 83 -5.76 15.57 2.24
CA ARG A 83 -5.12 15.55 0.92
C ARG A 83 -3.61 15.83 0.98
N GLU A 84 -3.21 16.89 1.70
CA GLU A 84 -1.79 17.23 1.81
C GLU A 84 -1.02 16.18 2.62
N ILE A 85 -1.60 15.64 3.68
CA ILE A 85 -1.03 14.51 4.43
C ILE A 85 -0.84 13.31 3.49
N ALA A 86 -1.86 12.95 2.72
CA ALA A 86 -1.79 11.83 1.78
C ALA A 86 -0.66 12.00 0.76
N LYS A 87 -0.48 13.21 0.20
CA LYS A 87 0.60 13.52 -0.75
C LYS A 87 1.98 13.31 -0.13
N VAL A 88 2.19 13.77 1.10
CA VAL A 88 3.48 13.63 1.79
C VAL A 88 3.84 12.15 1.99
N PHE A 89 2.92 11.36 2.53
CA PHE A 89 3.17 9.92 2.75
C PHE A 89 3.32 9.15 1.45
N ASN A 90 2.49 9.44 0.45
CA ASN A 90 2.59 8.81 -0.87
C ASN A 90 3.91 9.13 -1.57
N GLY A 91 4.39 10.37 -1.48
CA GLY A 91 5.69 10.80 -2.03
C GLY A 91 6.89 10.07 -1.39
N GLN A 92 6.72 9.54 -0.18
CA GLN A 92 7.72 8.73 0.51
C GLN A 92 7.59 7.22 0.26
N GLY A 93 6.64 6.82 -0.59
CA GLY A 93 6.46 5.43 -1.01
C GLY A 93 5.56 4.60 -0.10
N ALA A 94 4.74 5.22 0.75
CA ALA A 94 3.71 4.52 1.51
C ALA A 94 2.55 4.06 0.61
N ASN A 95 1.87 2.99 1.03
CA ASN A 95 0.56 2.61 0.52
C ASN A 95 -0.50 3.46 1.22
N ILE A 96 -1.40 4.09 0.47
CA ILE A 96 -2.36 5.03 1.04
C ILE A 96 -3.79 4.50 0.93
N VAL A 97 -4.50 4.52 2.06
CA VAL A 97 -5.94 4.26 2.12
C VAL A 97 -6.65 5.57 2.43
N LEU A 98 -7.34 6.11 1.44
CA LEU A 98 -8.07 7.37 1.53
C LEU A 98 -9.51 7.08 1.92
N VAL A 99 -9.96 7.62 3.06
CA VAL A 99 -11.34 7.44 3.56
C VAL A 99 -12.01 8.79 3.72
N ASP A 100 -13.20 8.93 3.14
CA ASP A 100 -14.08 10.09 3.30
C ASP A 100 -15.52 9.70 2.96
N LYS A 101 -16.51 10.48 3.41
CA LYS A 101 -17.90 10.34 3.00
C LYS A 101 -18.18 10.90 1.61
N ASP A 102 -17.39 11.90 1.15
CA ASP A 102 -17.51 12.51 -0.18
C ASP A 102 -16.62 11.80 -1.20
N LEU A 103 -17.25 10.97 -2.02
CA LEU A 103 -16.58 10.23 -3.09
C LEU A 103 -15.89 11.15 -4.11
N LYS A 104 -16.48 12.30 -4.43
CA LYS A 104 -15.93 13.22 -5.43
C LYS A 104 -14.59 13.79 -4.94
N SER A 105 -14.54 14.27 -3.72
CA SER A 105 -13.32 14.80 -3.10
C SER A 105 -12.25 13.70 -2.94
N LEU A 106 -12.64 12.45 -2.61
CA LEU A 106 -11.73 11.30 -2.61
C LEU A 106 -11.10 11.04 -3.98
N GLN A 107 -11.91 11.05 -5.05
CA GLN A 107 -11.42 10.85 -6.41
C GLN A 107 -10.44 11.94 -6.84
N GLU A 108 -10.68 13.19 -6.45
CA GLU A 108 -9.75 14.30 -6.70
C GLU A 108 -8.42 14.09 -5.97
N THR A 109 -8.46 13.69 -4.70
CA THR A 109 -7.26 13.36 -3.93
C THR A 109 -6.52 12.18 -4.54
N HIS A 110 -7.23 11.11 -4.91
CA HIS A 110 -6.64 9.90 -5.49
C HIS A 110 -5.88 10.15 -6.80
N LYS A 111 -6.38 11.07 -7.65
CA LYS A 111 -5.67 11.46 -8.90
C LYS A 111 -4.29 12.05 -8.66
N LEU A 112 -4.02 12.54 -7.46
CA LEU A 112 -2.72 13.11 -7.08
C LEU A 112 -1.75 12.05 -6.52
N MET A 113 -2.25 10.82 -6.31
CA MET A 113 -1.46 9.73 -5.75
C MET A 113 -0.80 8.91 -6.85
N ASN A 114 0.26 8.18 -6.48
CA ASN A 114 0.86 7.14 -7.30
C ASN A 114 -0.02 5.88 -7.30
N SER A 115 0.42 4.80 -7.95
CA SER A 115 -0.31 3.54 -8.09
C SER A 115 -0.62 2.80 -6.76
N ASN A 116 0.00 3.19 -5.63
CA ASN A 116 -0.16 2.53 -4.34
C ASN A 116 -1.19 3.22 -3.45
N SER A 117 -2.38 3.50 -3.98
CA SER A 117 -3.46 4.09 -3.20
C SER A 117 -4.82 3.50 -3.57
N ILE A 118 -5.71 3.43 -2.58
CA ILE A 118 -7.11 3.05 -2.74
C ILE A 118 -8.02 4.08 -2.09
N ILE A 119 -9.24 4.17 -2.57
CA ILE A 119 -10.29 5.02 -2.01
C ILE A 119 -11.39 4.17 -1.40
N LEU A 120 -11.89 4.58 -0.25
CA LEU A 120 -13.01 3.96 0.45
C LEU A 120 -13.99 5.04 0.83
N GLN A 121 -15.12 5.10 0.13
CA GLN A 121 -16.21 5.98 0.54
C GLN A 121 -16.86 5.36 1.78
N SER A 122 -16.82 6.08 2.90
CA SER A 122 -17.40 5.61 4.16
C SER A 122 -17.76 6.79 5.05
N ASP A 123 -18.93 6.70 5.67
CA ASP A 123 -19.32 7.57 6.77
C ASP A 123 -18.82 6.96 8.07
N LEU A 124 -17.96 7.65 8.80
CA LEU A 124 -17.35 7.16 10.03
C LEU A 124 -18.32 7.18 11.23
N THR A 125 -19.49 7.80 11.09
CA THR A 125 -20.57 7.73 12.09
C THR A 125 -21.30 6.39 12.03
N ASP A 126 -21.16 5.63 10.92
CA ASP A 126 -21.67 4.26 10.82
C ASP A 126 -20.79 3.30 11.64
N SER A 127 -21.41 2.60 12.59
CA SER A 127 -20.74 1.63 13.45
C SER A 127 -20.08 0.46 12.69
N THR A 128 -20.48 0.20 11.46
CA THR A 128 -19.91 -0.85 10.60
C THR A 128 -18.67 -0.39 9.83
N ALA A 129 -18.48 0.92 9.69
CA ALA A 129 -17.41 1.51 8.91
C ALA A 129 -16.00 1.03 9.32
N PRO A 130 -15.63 0.96 10.62
CA PRO A 130 -14.29 0.51 11.01
C PRO A 130 -13.98 -0.89 10.53
N LYS A 131 -14.94 -1.81 10.56
CA LYS A 131 -14.76 -3.19 10.12
C LYS A 131 -14.58 -3.29 8.61
N LEU A 132 -15.36 -2.56 7.84
CA LEU A 132 -15.26 -2.52 6.37
C LEU A 132 -13.92 -1.93 5.93
N ILE A 133 -13.51 -0.83 6.55
CA ILE A 133 -12.24 -0.15 6.24
C ILE A 133 -11.07 -1.07 6.58
N THR A 134 -11.06 -1.69 7.76
CA THR A 134 -9.98 -2.60 8.18
C THR A 134 -9.88 -3.81 7.26
N ASN A 135 -11.00 -4.42 6.89
CA ASN A 135 -11.00 -5.55 5.96
C ASN A 135 -10.42 -5.15 4.59
N SER A 136 -10.78 -3.98 4.09
CA SER A 136 -10.24 -3.48 2.83
C SER A 136 -8.73 -3.22 2.89
N CYS A 137 -8.23 -2.69 4.01
CA CYS A 137 -6.78 -2.53 4.23
C CYS A 137 -6.06 -3.88 4.24
N LEU A 138 -6.60 -4.88 4.93
CA LEU A 138 -6.06 -6.23 4.98
C LEU A 138 -6.00 -6.88 3.59
N GLN A 139 -7.08 -6.79 2.83
CA GLN A 139 -7.17 -7.39 1.49
C GLN A 139 -6.23 -6.74 0.47
N ASN A 140 -6.04 -5.43 0.54
CA ASN A 140 -5.25 -4.70 -0.46
C ASN A 140 -3.76 -4.59 -0.09
N PHE A 141 -3.44 -4.47 1.20
CA PHE A 141 -2.11 -4.13 1.68
C PHE A 141 -1.61 -5.01 2.84
N GLY A 142 -2.42 -5.96 3.30
CA GLY A 142 -2.04 -6.89 4.36
C GLY A 142 -2.18 -6.35 5.79
N GLY A 143 -2.53 -5.05 5.96
CA GLY A 143 -2.68 -4.46 7.29
C GLY A 143 -2.73 -2.93 7.29
N ILE A 144 -2.61 -2.36 8.49
CA ILE A 144 -2.51 -0.91 8.74
C ILE A 144 -1.31 -0.71 9.65
N ASP A 145 -0.33 0.09 9.20
CA ASP A 145 0.83 0.46 10.02
C ASP A 145 0.62 1.81 10.72
N ILE A 146 -0.07 2.75 10.04
CA ILE A 146 -0.27 4.13 10.52
C ILE A 146 -1.73 4.52 10.30
N LEU A 147 -2.36 5.04 11.34
CA LEU A 147 -3.69 5.65 11.28
C LEU A 147 -3.58 7.15 11.49
N ILE A 148 -4.11 7.92 10.54
CA ILE A 148 -4.28 9.38 10.63
C ILE A 148 -5.76 9.68 10.82
N SER A 149 -6.16 9.92 12.05
CA SER A 149 -7.52 10.36 12.39
C SER A 149 -7.63 11.86 12.15
N ASN A 150 -8.06 12.24 10.94
CA ASN A 150 -8.18 13.64 10.50
C ASN A 150 -9.63 14.03 10.18
N ALA A 151 -10.52 13.05 9.98
CA ALA A 151 -11.93 13.35 9.80
C ALA A 151 -12.49 14.00 11.07
N GLY A 152 -13.25 15.06 10.88
CA GLY A 152 -13.93 15.76 11.93
C GLY A 152 -14.60 17.01 11.37
N TYR A 153 -15.58 17.51 12.06
CA TYR A 153 -16.17 18.81 11.82
C TYR A 153 -16.54 19.44 13.16
N ALA A 154 -16.48 20.75 13.23
CA ALA A 154 -16.90 21.50 14.39
C ALA A 154 -18.22 22.18 14.07
N LEU A 155 -19.20 21.98 14.94
CA LEU A 155 -20.43 22.78 14.93
C LEU A 155 -20.20 24.03 15.76
N GLU A 156 -20.40 25.19 15.16
CA GLU A 156 -20.42 26.44 15.90
C GLU A 156 -21.71 26.50 16.74
N SER A 157 -21.59 26.38 18.05
CA SER A 157 -22.68 26.48 18.98
C SER A 157 -22.20 27.14 20.27
N SER A 158 -23.08 27.91 20.92
CA SER A 158 -22.82 28.38 22.28
C SER A 158 -22.73 27.15 23.20
N ILE A 159 -21.84 27.19 24.19
CA ILE A 159 -21.72 26.13 25.20
C ILE A 159 -23.02 25.96 25.99
N LEU A 160 -23.88 26.98 26.04
CA LEU A 160 -25.17 26.94 26.70
C LEU A 160 -26.25 26.22 25.89
N ASP A 161 -26.06 26.14 24.56
CA ASP A 161 -27.01 25.56 23.61
C ASP A 161 -26.53 24.21 23.06
N LEU A 162 -25.36 23.76 23.52
CA LEU A 162 -24.73 22.50 23.06
C LEU A 162 -25.46 21.31 23.69
N ASP A 163 -26.11 20.50 22.89
CA ASP A 163 -26.67 19.25 23.35
C ASP A 163 -25.68 18.06 23.22
N ILE A 164 -25.98 16.97 23.94
CA ILE A 164 -25.11 15.78 23.95
C ILE A 164 -25.07 15.09 22.59
N THR A 165 -26.12 15.18 21.79
CA THR A 165 -26.18 14.63 20.43
C THR A 165 -25.22 15.35 19.50
N THR A 166 -25.26 16.65 19.51
CA THR A 166 -24.35 17.52 18.75
C THR A 166 -22.89 17.27 19.11
N LEU A 167 -22.60 17.07 20.42
CA LEU A 167 -21.24 16.77 20.89
C LEU A 167 -20.72 15.40 20.43
N LYS A 168 -21.61 14.42 20.26
CA LYS A 168 -21.24 13.07 19.81
C LYS A 168 -21.01 12.99 18.30
N GLU A 169 -21.54 13.92 17.54
CA GLU A 169 -21.42 13.99 16.09
C GLU A 169 -20.20 14.80 15.64
N SER A 170 -19.60 15.61 16.52
CA SER A 170 -18.36 16.38 16.27
C SER A 170 -17.12 15.59 16.67
#